data_2dfc79c63c005864242a40a83c999824
#
_entry.id   2dfc79c63c005864242a40a83c999824
#
_cell.length_a   1.000
_cell.length_b   1.000
_cell.length_c   1.000
_cell.angle_alpha   90.00
_cell.angle_beta   90.00
_cell.angle_gamma   90.00
#
_symmetry.space_group_name_H-M   'P 1'
#
loop_
_entity.id
_entity.type
_entity.pdbx_description
1 polymer ?
#
loop_
_entity_poly.entity_id
_entity_poly.type
_entity_poly.pdbx_seq_one_letter_code
_entity_poly.pdbx_strand_id
1 'polypeptide(L)'
;MIFHQPEAPADFAGVEAVLLDAFHQSQKAAQDGEPIVYVLRQRDLLGQDTVLGAILASALLSAVRTLAAEKNVANAVAVGDDPAHAEHWIAILHDQSDVTGELIRLGPGHIGKALT
;
A
#
# COMPACT_ATOMS: atom_id res chain seq x y z
N MET A 1 -3.95 -2.58 -11.24
CA MET A 1 -2.52 -2.37 -10.93
C MET A 1 -2.26 -2.79 -9.50
N ILE A 2 -1.30 -3.63 -9.30
CA ILE A 2 -0.90 -4.11 -7.97
C ILE A 2 0.55 -3.69 -7.76
N PHE A 3 0.82 -2.92 -6.72
CA PHE A 3 2.16 -2.46 -6.39
C PHE A 3 2.59 -3.06 -5.04
N HIS A 4 3.68 -3.83 -5.05
CA HIS A 4 4.25 -4.42 -3.85
C HIS A 4 5.34 -3.52 -3.30
N GLN A 5 5.20 -3.09 -2.06
CA GLN A 5 6.26 -2.35 -1.37
C GLN A 5 7.51 -3.22 -1.26
N PRO A 6 8.68 -2.77 -1.77
CA PRO A 6 9.93 -3.51 -1.61
C PRO A 6 10.48 -3.37 -0.20
N GLU A 7 11.53 -4.12 0.10
CA GLU A 7 12.30 -3.91 1.33
C GLU A 7 12.82 -2.48 1.40
N ALA A 8 13.04 -2.01 2.63
CA ALA A 8 13.48 -0.63 2.86
C ALA A 8 14.77 -0.31 2.10
N PRO A 9 14.78 0.79 1.32
CA PRO A 9 16.01 1.25 0.67
C PRO A 9 17.05 1.68 1.70
N ALA A 10 18.30 1.75 1.25
CA ALA A 10 19.42 2.12 2.11
C ALA A 10 19.49 3.63 2.41
N ASP A 11 18.84 4.46 1.59
CA ASP A 11 18.89 5.91 1.71
C ASP A 11 17.62 6.58 1.19
N PHE A 12 17.52 7.90 1.36
CA PHE A 12 16.35 8.66 0.90
C PHE A 12 16.20 8.65 -0.62
N ALA A 13 17.30 8.62 -1.37
CA ALA A 13 17.23 8.55 -2.83
C ALA A 13 16.52 7.26 -3.27
N GLY A 14 16.75 6.16 -2.57
CA GLY A 14 16.06 4.90 -2.81
C GLY A 14 14.57 4.99 -2.49
N VAL A 15 14.19 5.64 -1.40
CA VAL A 15 12.78 5.88 -1.06
C VAL A 15 12.10 6.70 -2.16
N GLU A 16 12.73 7.75 -2.59
CA GLU A 16 12.22 8.61 -3.68
C GLU A 16 12.02 7.81 -4.96
N ALA A 17 12.96 6.97 -5.33
CA ALA A 17 12.86 6.14 -6.54
C ALA A 17 11.66 5.19 -6.47
N VAL A 18 11.41 4.55 -5.33
CA VAL A 18 10.26 3.66 -5.14
C VAL A 18 8.95 4.44 -5.25
N LEU A 19 8.87 5.62 -4.62
CA LEU A 19 7.68 6.45 -4.66
C LEU A 19 7.37 6.92 -6.09
N LEU A 20 8.38 7.34 -6.83
CA LEU A 20 8.21 7.76 -8.22
C LEU A 20 7.70 6.61 -9.09
N ASP A 21 8.24 5.42 -8.92
CA ASP A 21 7.78 4.23 -9.65
C ASP A 21 6.31 3.93 -9.32
N ALA A 22 5.95 3.91 -8.04
CA ALA A 22 4.58 3.68 -7.62
C ALA A 22 3.62 4.73 -8.20
N PHE A 23 4.02 5.99 -8.17
CA PHE A 23 3.18 7.09 -8.69
C PHE A 23 3.01 7.02 -10.20
N HIS A 24 4.06 6.70 -10.96
CA HIS A 24 3.96 6.53 -12.40
C HIS A 24 3.04 5.38 -12.78
N GLN A 25 3.14 4.24 -12.10
CA GLN A 25 2.25 3.11 -12.33
C GLN A 25 0.80 3.45 -11.96
N SER A 26 0.60 4.14 -10.85
CA SER A 26 -0.74 4.56 -10.40
C SER A 26 -1.37 5.55 -11.34
N GLN A 27 -0.59 6.48 -11.88
CA GLN A 27 -1.06 7.47 -12.85
C GLN A 27 -1.56 6.79 -14.12
N LYS A 28 -0.82 5.82 -14.62
CA LYS A 28 -1.24 5.03 -15.78
C LYS A 28 -2.51 4.24 -15.48
N ALA A 29 -2.59 3.57 -14.33
CA ALA A 29 -3.76 2.81 -13.93
C ALA A 29 -5.00 3.72 -13.81
N ALA A 30 -4.84 4.90 -13.23
CA ALA A 30 -5.92 5.89 -13.12
C ALA A 30 -6.43 6.34 -14.50
N GLN A 31 -5.53 6.57 -15.44
CA GLN A 31 -5.90 6.92 -16.82
C GLN A 31 -6.68 5.80 -17.50
N ASP A 32 -6.34 4.56 -17.23
CA ASP A 32 -6.99 3.38 -17.81
C ASP A 32 -8.25 2.95 -17.05
N GLY A 33 -8.58 3.61 -15.94
CA GLY A 33 -9.72 3.25 -15.10
C GLY A 33 -9.51 1.93 -14.36
N GLU A 34 -8.28 1.50 -14.16
CA GLU A 34 -7.93 0.24 -13.51
C GLU A 34 -7.88 0.42 -11.99
N PRO A 35 -8.49 -0.51 -11.19
CA PRO A 35 -8.32 -0.48 -9.75
C PRO A 35 -6.86 -0.59 -9.34
N ILE A 36 -6.53 0.10 -8.26
CA ILE A 36 -5.15 0.21 -7.73
C ILE A 36 -5.11 -0.47 -6.35
N VAL A 37 -4.16 -1.36 -6.16
CA VAL A 37 -3.92 -2.01 -4.87
C VAL A 37 -2.44 -1.87 -4.51
N TYR A 38 -2.16 -1.27 -3.36
CA TYR A 38 -0.81 -1.23 -2.80
C TYR A 38 -0.69 -2.31 -1.72
N VAL A 39 0.31 -3.16 -1.85
CA VAL A 39 0.61 -4.19 -0.86
C VAL A 39 1.75 -3.67 0.00
N LEU A 40 1.44 -3.34 1.26
CA LEU A 40 2.37 -2.71 2.18
C LEU A 40 2.92 -3.73 3.18
N ARG A 41 4.13 -3.49 3.64
CA ARG A 41 4.74 -4.27 4.72
C ARG A 41 4.23 -3.75 6.06
N GLN A 42 3.50 -4.58 6.80
CA GLN A 42 2.88 -4.20 8.07
C GLN A 42 3.91 -3.71 9.09
N ARG A 43 5.07 -4.35 9.19
CA ARG A 43 6.11 -3.94 10.13
C ARG A 43 6.62 -2.54 9.85
N ASP A 44 6.77 -2.19 8.58
CA ASP A 44 7.16 -0.83 8.19
C ASP A 44 6.06 0.17 8.52
N LEU A 45 4.82 -0.17 8.21
CA LEU A 45 3.69 0.71 8.49
C LEU A 45 3.52 0.99 9.99
N LEU A 46 3.84 0.03 10.84
CA LEU A 46 3.81 0.16 12.30
C LEU A 46 5.06 0.81 12.89
N GLY A 47 6.08 1.09 12.10
CA GLY A 47 7.34 1.62 12.60
C GLY A 47 8.15 0.62 13.41
N GLN A 48 8.00 -0.66 13.13
CA GLN A 48 8.64 -1.75 13.88
C GLN A 48 9.93 -2.27 13.23
N ASP A 49 10.34 -1.70 12.12
CA ASP A 49 11.55 -2.09 11.41
C ASP A 49 12.46 -0.86 11.23
N THR A 50 12.68 -0.38 10.03
CA THR A 50 13.58 0.74 9.79
C THR A 50 12.82 2.06 9.67
N VAL A 51 13.53 3.18 9.91
CA VAL A 51 12.96 4.52 9.71
C VAL A 51 12.57 4.73 8.24
N LEU A 52 13.45 4.34 7.31
CA LEU A 52 13.17 4.51 5.89
C LEU A 52 12.01 3.64 5.41
N GLY A 53 11.88 2.44 5.96
CA GLY A 53 10.72 1.57 5.69
C GLY A 53 9.42 2.20 6.18
N ALA A 54 9.43 2.79 7.38
CA ALA A 54 8.25 3.47 7.93
C ALA A 54 7.85 4.67 7.09
N ILE A 55 8.81 5.47 6.65
CA ILE A 55 8.55 6.62 5.77
C ILE A 55 7.95 6.14 4.45
N LEU A 56 8.53 5.11 3.85
CA LEU A 56 8.04 4.58 2.58
C LEU A 56 6.60 4.05 2.70
N ALA A 57 6.33 3.21 3.70
CA ALA A 57 5.00 2.63 3.89
C ALA A 57 3.95 3.71 4.17
N SER A 58 4.28 4.70 5.00
CA SER A 58 3.37 5.81 5.31
C SER A 58 3.08 6.68 4.09
N ALA A 59 4.09 6.94 3.27
CA ALA A 59 3.92 7.71 2.04
C ALA A 59 3.04 6.95 1.03
N LEU A 60 3.23 5.66 0.89
CA LEU A 60 2.41 4.82 0.01
C LEU A 60 0.95 4.78 0.49
N LEU A 61 0.70 4.64 1.78
CA LEU A 61 -0.67 4.68 2.32
C LEU A 61 -1.32 6.04 2.07
N SER A 62 -0.58 7.11 2.25
CA SER A 62 -1.06 8.46 1.96
C SER A 62 -1.43 8.62 0.48
N ALA A 63 -0.63 8.05 -0.42
CA ALA A 63 -0.92 8.06 -1.84
C ALA A 63 -2.22 7.34 -2.18
N VAL A 64 -2.48 6.19 -1.54
CA VAL A 64 -3.74 5.46 -1.71
C VAL A 64 -4.94 6.33 -1.34
N ARG A 65 -4.86 7.00 -0.19
CA ARG A 65 -5.94 7.88 0.27
C ARG A 65 -6.16 9.06 -0.67
N THR A 66 -5.09 9.62 -1.20
CA THR A 66 -5.15 10.71 -2.17
C THR A 66 -5.79 10.26 -3.49
N LEU A 67 -5.36 9.10 -4.01
CA LEU A 67 -5.95 8.53 -5.22
C LEU A 67 -7.45 8.27 -5.07
N ALA A 68 -7.86 7.75 -3.91
CA ALA A 68 -9.26 7.51 -3.61
C ALA A 68 -10.05 8.83 -3.56
N ALA A 69 -9.48 9.87 -2.94
CA ALA A 69 -10.09 11.19 -2.88
C ALA A 69 -10.26 11.81 -4.27
N GLU A 70 -9.41 11.46 -5.22
CA GLU A 70 -9.50 11.88 -6.62
C GLU A 70 -10.41 10.96 -7.47
N LYS A 71 -11.24 10.16 -6.79
CA LYS A 71 -12.25 9.28 -7.41
C LYS A 71 -11.69 8.06 -8.14
N ASN A 72 -10.48 7.64 -7.82
CA ASN A 72 -9.95 6.37 -8.27
C ASN A 72 -10.35 5.26 -7.29
N VAL A 73 -10.38 4.02 -7.78
CA VAL A 73 -10.50 2.86 -6.90
C VAL A 73 -9.09 2.47 -6.45
N ALA A 74 -8.75 2.83 -5.22
CA ALA A 74 -7.41 2.60 -4.68
C ALA A 74 -7.50 2.16 -3.23
N ASN A 75 -6.87 1.03 -2.91
CA ASN A 75 -6.87 0.44 -1.58
C ASN A 75 -5.48 -0.07 -1.23
N ALA A 76 -5.23 -0.29 0.05
CA ALA A 76 -4.00 -0.86 0.55
C ALA A 76 -4.27 -2.14 1.34
N VAL A 77 -3.35 -3.09 1.22
CA VAL A 77 -3.33 -4.31 2.03
C VAL A 77 -2.02 -4.32 2.80
N ALA A 78 -2.08 -4.33 4.12
CA ALA A 78 -0.90 -4.45 4.97
C ALA A 78 -0.69 -5.92 5.32
N VAL A 79 0.47 -6.46 4.94
CA VAL A 79 0.79 -7.88 5.08
C VAL A 79 1.84 -8.06 6.15
N GLY A 80 1.55 -8.93 7.13
CA GLY A 80 2.49 -9.32 8.18
C GLY A 80 3.39 -10.49 7.75
N ASP A 81 3.96 -11.16 8.75
CA ASP A 81 4.92 -12.24 8.52
C ASP A 81 4.26 -13.52 7.96
N ASP A 82 2.95 -13.66 8.12
CA ASP A 82 2.21 -14.79 7.56
C ASP A 82 1.22 -14.30 6.49
N PRO A 83 1.62 -14.30 5.22
CA PRO A 83 0.80 -13.79 4.13
C PRO A 83 -0.18 -14.81 3.56
N ALA A 84 -0.59 -15.82 4.31
CA ALA A 84 -1.34 -16.99 3.82
C ALA A 84 -2.58 -16.64 2.99
N HIS A 85 -3.23 -15.51 3.26
CA HIS A 85 -4.45 -15.09 2.55
C HIS A 85 -4.28 -13.78 1.79
N ALA A 86 -3.06 -13.27 1.67
CA ALA A 86 -2.80 -11.99 1.03
C ALA A 86 -3.28 -11.96 -0.43
N GLU A 87 -2.95 -12.99 -1.20
CA GLU A 87 -3.33 -13.09 -2.61
C GLU A 87 -4.85 -13.02 -2.80
N HIS A 88 -5.59 -13.66 -1.92
CA HIS A 88 -7.06 -13.66 -1.96
C HIS A 88 -7.62 -12.24 -1.80
N TRP A 89 -7.14 -11.51 -0.79
CA TRP A 89 -7.61 -10.14 -0.53
C TRP A 89 -7.16 -9.16 -1.60
N ILE A 90 -5.94 -9.31 -2.10
CA ILE A 90 -5.44 -8.49 -3.21
C ILE A 90 -6.32 -8.67 -4.44
N ALA A 91 -6.65 -9.92 -4.77
CA ALA A 91 -7.51 -10.21 -5.91
C ALA A 91 -8.92 -9.61 -5.76
N ILE A 92 -9.52 -9.71 -4.57
CA ILE A 92 -10.83 -9.12 -4.30
C ILE A 92 -10.79 -7.61 -4.51
N LEU A 93 -9.80 -6.92 -3.96
CA LEU A 93 -9.71 -5.46 -4.07
C LEU A 93 -9.39 -5.00 -5.49
N HIS A 94 -8.66 -5.79 -6.24
CA HIS A 94 -8.32 -5.47 -7.62
C HIS A 94 -9.51 -5.69 -8.58
N ASP A 95 -10.47 -6.52 -8.20
CA ASP A 95 -11.57 -6.93 -9.08
C ASP A 95 -12.92 -6.38 -8.62
N GLN A 96 -12.94 -5.14 -8.12
CA GLN A 96 -14.15 -4.51 -7.62
C GLN A 96 -14.05 -2.98 -7.75
N SER A 97 -15.17 -2.27 -7.57
CA SER A 97 -15.22 -0.81 -7.66
C SER A 97 -15.97 -0.14 -6.50
N ASP A 98 -16.48 -0.90 -5.56
CA ASP A 98 -17.33 -0.38 -4.49
C ASP A 98 -16.53 0.09 -3.27
N VAL A 99 -15.34 -0.47 -3.05
CA VAL A 99 -14.47 -0.15 -1.92
C VAL A 99 -13.29 0.66 -2.42
N THR A 100 -13.05 1.81 -1.79
CA THR A 100 -11.91 2.66 -2.12
C THR A 100 -11.44 3.43 -0.90
N GLY A 101 -10.15 3.71 -0.82
CA GLY A 101 -9.55 4.47 0.28
C GLY A 101 -9.33 3.66 1.55
N GLU A 102 -9.44 2.34 1.49
CA GLU A 102 -9.36 1.48 2.66
C GLU A 102 -7.99 0.85 2.83
N LEU A 103 -7.67 0.59 4.09
CA LEU A 103 -6.52 -0.22 4.50
C LEU A 103 -7.03 -1.52 5.12
N ILE A 104 -6.70 -2.63 4.49
CA ILE A 104 -7.00 -3.96 5.02
C ILE A 104 -5.72 -4.52 5.64
N ARG A 105 -5.78 -4.87 6.91
CA ARG A 105 -4.65 -5.39 7.67
C ARG A 105 -4.81 -6.90 7.83
N LEU A 106 -3.84 -7.65 7.35
CA LEU A 106 -3.85 -9.10 7.41
C LEU A 106 -2.85 -9.61 8.44
N GLY A 107 -3.24 -10.64 9.17
CA GLY A 107 -2.41 -11.29 10.17
C GLY A 107 -3.05 -11.27 11.55
N PRO A 108 -2.55 -12.10 12.48
CA PRO A 108 -3.10 -12.20 13.84
C PRO A 108 -2.64 -11.04 14.74
N GLY A 109 -1.75 -10.19 14.28
CA GLY A 109 -1.19 -9.12 15.08
C GLY A 109 -2.20 -8.02 15.40
N HIS A 110 -2.17 -7.53 16.62
CA HIS A 110 -2.93 -6.36 17.03
C HIS A 110 -2.17 -5.09 16.64
N ILE A 111 -2.79 -4.27 15.83
CA ILE A 111 -2.15 -3.06 15.32
C ILE A 111 -2.40 -1.85 16.24
N GLY A 112 -3.37 -1.95 17.12
CA GLY A 112 -3.68 -0.89 18.05
C GLY A 112 -4.28 0.35 17.36
N LYS A 113 -4.25 1.46 18.08
CA LYS A 113 -4.85 2.71 17.61
C LYS A 113 -3.94 3.55 16.73
N ALA A 114 -2.68 3.15 16.58
CA ALA A 114 -1.69 3.95 15.86
C ALA A 114 -2.02 4.17 14.39
N LEU A 115 -2.81 3.30 13.78
CA LEU A 115 -3.19 3.37 12.38
C LEU A 115 -4.61 3.90 12.14
N THR A 116 -5.28 4.23 13.18
CA THR A 116 -6.61 4.83 13.06
C THR A 116 -6.53 6.35 13.19
#